data_aafeffe028587372caf267ab58f31316
#
_entry.id   aafeffe028587372caf267ab58f31316
#
_cell.length_a   1.000
_cell.length_b   1.000
_cell.length_c   1.000
_cell.angle_alpha   90.00
_cell.angle_beta   90.00
_cell.angle_gamma   90.00
#
_symmetry.space_group_name_H-M   'P 1'
#
loop_
_entity.id
_entity.type
_entity.pdbx_description
1 polymer ?
#
loop_
_entity_poly.entity_id
_entity_poly.type
_entity_poly.pdbx_seq_one_letter_code
_entity_poly.pdbx_strand_id
1 'polypeptide(L)'
;MHVIDAVGRLCDAINSHSAQRVADCFTADYAAEVPHRPAESFTGRERVLMNWSLIFTRVPDLQARVLRTAVSGSEVWSEWEMSGTSFEGLPALLVGPVVMTVRGGRINWTRFYVSPVPPVSS
;
A
#
# COMPACT_ATOMS: atom_id res chain seq x y z
N MET A 1 9.72 -2.49 18.67
CA MET A 1 8.46 -2.47 17.90
C MET A 1 8.38 -3.72 17.03
N HIS A 2 7.27 -4.41 17.05
CA HIS A 2 7.09 -5.61 16.25
C HIS A 2 6.85 -5.23 14.79
N VAL A 3 7.44 -6.00 13.83
CA VAL A 3 7.30 -5.68 12.39
C VAL A 3 5.85 -5.66 11.92
N ILE A 4 4.98 -6.44 12.57
CA ILE A 4 3.56 -6.51 12.22
C ILE A 4 2.83 -5.18 12.50
N ASP A 5 3.34 -4.38 13.43
CA ASP A 5 2.75 -3.07 13.78
C ASP A 5 2.86 -2.09 12.63
N ALA A 6 3.88 -2.24 11.77
CA ALA A 6 4.06 -1.39 10.60
C ALA A 6 2.93 -1.57 9.60
N VAL A 7 2.39 -2.80 9.47
CA VAL A 7 1.25 -3.08 8.58
C VAL A 7 0.00 -2.34 9.07
N GLY A 8 -0.28 -2.40 10.37
CA GLY A 8 -1.42 -1.71 10.97
C GLY A 8 -1.32 -0.20 10.84
N ARG A 9 -0.13 0.36 11.06
CA ARG A 9 0.09 1.81 10.91
C ARG A 9 -0.10 2.26 9.47
N LEU A 10 0.38 1.47 8.50
CA LEU A 10 0.18 1.79 7.09
C LEU A 10 -1.32 1.76 6.75
N CYS A 11 -2.04 0.75 7.21
CA CYS A 11 -3.47 0.64 6.99
C CYS A 11 -4.21 1.86 7.57
N ASP A 12 -3.90 2.26 8.79
CA ASP A 12 -4.50 3.43 9.43
C ASP A 12 -4.17 4.71 8.67
N ALA A 13 -2.93 4.85 8.20
CA ALA A 13 -2.50 6.01 7.43
C ALA A 13 -3.28 6.11 6.11
N ILE A 14 -3.44 5.00 5.40
CA ILE A 14 -4.22 4.98 4.15
C ILE A 14 -5.67 5.39 4.43
N ASN A 15 -6.28 4.86 5.48
CA ASN A 15 -7.66 5.17 5.83
C ASN A 15 -7.85 6.60 6.35
N SER A 16 -6.77 7.28 6.72
CA SER A 16 -6.83 8.70 7.09
C SER A 16 -6.91 9.63 5.88
N HIS A 17 -6.65 9.12 4.69
CA HIS A 17 -6.60 9.86 3.43
C HIS A 17 -5.55 10.98 3.43
N SER A 18 -4.52 10.86 4.25
CA SER A 18 -3.39 11.79 4.28
C SER A 18 -2.18 11.13 3.61
N ALA A 19 -1.83 11.62 2.42
CA ALA A 19 -0.65 11.12 1.70
C ALA A 19 0.63 11.32 2.52
N GLN A 20 0.71 12.39 3.31
CA GLN A 20 1.85 12.65 4.19
C GLN A 20 1.96 11.57 5.27
N ARG A 21 0.85 11.19 5.89
CA ARG A 21 0.85 10.13 6.91
C ARG A 21 1.25 8.78 6.30
N VAL A 22 0.81 8.51 5.07
CA VAL A 22 1.25 7.30 4.36
C VAL A 22 2.76 7.36 4.12
N ALA A 23 3.28 8.47 3.58
CA ALA A 23 4.70 8.63 3.32
C ALA A 23 5.54 8.48 4.59
N ASP A 24 5.05 8.97 5.73
CA ASP A 24 5.76 8.88 7.02
C ASP A 24 5.92 7.44 7.52
N CYS A 25 5.18 6.49 6.96
CA CYS A 25 5.36 5.08 7.28
C CYS A 25 6.62 4.46 6.66
N PHE A 26 7.28 5.18 5.75
CA PHE A 26 8.38 4.66 4.95
C PHE A 26 9.69 5.37 5.27
N THR A 27 10.82 4.67 5.04
CA THR A 27 12.13 5.29 5.16
C THR A 27 12.39 6.20 3.96
N ALA A 28 13.35 7.13 4.11
CA ALA A 28 13.72 8.04 3.02
C ALA A 28 14.22 7.29 1.77
N ASP A 29 14.92 6.17 1.98
CA ASP A 29 15.49 5.34 0.92
C ASP A 29 14.63 4.12 0.57
N TYR A 30 13.36 4.15 0.91
CA TYR A 30 12.40 3.07 0.64
C TYR A 30 12.49 2.58 -0.81
N ALA A 31 12.46 1.26 -0.99
CA ALA A 31 12.44 0.64 -2.30
C ALA A 31 11.16 -0.18 -2.48
N ALA A 32 10.43 0.13 -3.53
CA ALA A 32 9.22 -0.60 -3.93
C ALA A 32 9.51 -1.43 -5.16
N GLU A 33 9.28 -2.73 -5.06
CA GLU A 33 9.33 -3.65 -6.20
C GLU A 33 7.91 -4.05 -6.58
N VAL A 34 7.59 -3.91 -7.87
CA VAL A 34 6.29 -4.33 -8.43
C VAL A 34 6.58 -5.37 -9.50
N PRO A 35 6.72 -6.67 -9.13
CA PRO A 35 7.26 -7.67 -10.05
C PRO A 35 6.42 -7.92 -11.30
N HIS A 36 5.11 -7.78 -11.19
CA HIS A 36 4.19 -8.00 -12.32
C HIS A 36 3.98 -6.75 -13.19
N ARG A 37 4.53 -5.60 -12.76
CA ARG A 37 4.55 -4.34 -13.50
C ARG A 37 5.85 -3.61 -13.18
N PRO A 38 6.99 -4.16 -13.64
CA PRO A 38 8.31 -3.68 -13.18
C PRO A 38 8.59 -2.21 -13.47
N ALA A 39 7.95 -1.63 -14.48
CA ALA A 39 8.09 -0.21 -14.79
C ALA A 39 7.49 0.68 -13.68
N GLU A 40 6.65 0.13 -12.81
CA GLU A 40 6.08 0.86 -11.67
C GLU A 40 6.94 0.77 -10.41
N SER A 41 8.02 -0.02 -10.43
CA SER A 41 8.98 -0.09 -9.33
C SER A 41 9.70 1.25 -9.17
N PHE A 42 10.00 1.63 -7.93
CA PHE A 42 10.63 2.92 -7.66
C PHE A 42 11.38 2.90 -6.33
N THR A 43 12.11 3.99 -6.06
CA THR A 43 12.77 4.24 -4.78
C THR A 43 12.41 5.63 -4.28
N GLY A 44 12.47 5.81 -2.96
CA GLY A 44 12.29 7.11 -2.33
C GLY A 44 10.90 7.36 -1.77
N ARG A 45 10.89 7.96 -0.57
CA ARG A 45 9.66 8.30 0.13
C ARG A 45 8.85 9.40 -0.57
N GLU A 46 9.52 10.29 -1.29
CA GLU A 46 8.83 11.36 -2.02
C GLU A 46 7.90 10.79 -3.09
N ARG A 47 8.30 9.69 -3.71
CA ARG A 47 7.45 9.03 -4.71
C ARG A 47 6.20 8.42 -4.07
N VAL A 48 6.32 7.92 -2.84
CA VAL A 48 5.16 7.45 -2.07
C VAL A 48 4.17 8.59 -1.89
N LEU A 49 4.66 9.77 -1.50
CA LEU A 49 3.81 10.94 -1.30
C LEU A 49 3.07 11.32 -2.59
N MET A 50 3.79 11.36 -3.72
CA MET A 50 3.19 11.66 -5.02
C MET A 50 2.13 10.64 -5.42
N ASN A 51 2.46 9.36 -5.31
CA ASN A 51 1.58 8.27 -5.72
C ASN A 51 0.28 8.27 -4.90
N TRP A 52 0.39 8.40 -3.59
CA TRP A 52 -0.79 8.37 -2.71
C TRP A 52 -1.62 9.65 -2.80
N SER A 53 -1.00 10.80 -3.05
CA SER A 53 -1.74 12.03 -3.36
C SER A 53 -2.63 11.83 -4.58
N LEU A 54 -2.11 11.18 -5.62
CA LEU A 54 -2.85 10.88 -6.83
C LEU A 54 -3.96 9.85 -6.60
N ILE A 55 -3.65 8.79 -5.83
CA ILE A 55 -4.63 7.75 -5.50
C ILE A 55 -5.82 8.36 -4.76
N PHE A 56 -5.58 9.19 -3.75
CA PHE A 56 -6.66 9.83 -2.99
C PHE A 56 -7.47 10.83 -3.81
N THR A 57 -6.85 11.41 -4.84
CA THR A 57 -7.59 12.26 -5.79
C THR A 57 -8.51 11.41 -6.66
N ARG A 58 -8.04 10.25 -7.10
CA ARG A 58 -8.81 9.37 -8.00
C ARG A 58 -9.89 8.58 -7.28
N VAL A 59 -9.65 8.19 -6.03
CA VAL A 59 -10.58 7.41 -5.21
C VAL A 59 -10.69 8.07 -3.84
N PRO A 60 -11.49 9.17 -3.73
CA PRO A 60 -11.54 9.98 -2.51
C PRO A 60 -12.03 9.25 -1.27
N ASP A 61 -12.82 8.19 -1.43
CA ASP A 61 -13.39 7.38 -0.35
C ASP A 61 -12.65 6.05 -0.14
N LEU A 62 -11.40 5.96 -0.58
CA LEU A 62 -10.63 4.72 -0.49
C LEU A 62 -10.59 4.19 0.94
N GLN A 63 -10.89 2.90 1.09
CA GLN A 63 -10.82 2.17 2.34
C GLN A 63 -9.88 1.00 2.16
N ALA A 64 -8.94 0.84 3.07
CA ALA A 64 -8.01 -0.28 3.08
C ALA A 64 -8.28 -1.17 4.26
N ARG A 65 -8.13 -2.48 4.08
CA ARG A 65 -8.10 -3.41 5.20
C ARG A 65 -7.12 -4.54 4.93
N VAL A 66 -6.54 -5.03 6.01
CA VAL A 66 -5.61 -6.14 5.98
C VAL A 66 -6.39 -7.39 6.38
N LEU A 67 -6.40 -8.38 5.50
CA LEU A 67 -7.19 -9.60 5.71
C LEU A 67 -6.43 -10.60 6.58
N ARG A 68 -5.12 -10.71 6.40
CA ARG A 68 -4.28 -11.61 7.17
C ARG A 68 -2.81 -11.19 7.07
N THR A 69 -2.02 -11.63 8.05
CA THR A 69 -0.58 -11.39 8.08
C THR A 69 0.16 -12.65 8.51
N ALA A 70 1.42 -12.76 8.09
CA ALA A 70 2.33 -13.80 8.53
C ALA A 70 3.73 -13.21 8.60
N VAL A 71 4.53 -13.66 9.54
CA VAL A 71 5.90 -13.19 9.72
C VAL A 71 6.86 -14.34 9.40
N SER A 72 7.84 -14.07 8.56
CA SER A 72 8.90 -15.01 8.24
C SER A 72 10.24 -14.29 8.36
N GLY A 73 10.96 -14.55 9.44
CA GLY A 73 12.21 -13.85 9.72
C GLY A 73 12.01 -12.35 9.86
N SER A 74 12.68 -11.57 9.03
CA SER A 74 12.57 -10.11 9.00
C SER A 74 11.47 -9.60 8.09
N GLU A 75 10.75 -10.49 7.40
CA GLU A 75 9.69 -10.13 6.47
C GLU A 75 8.32 -10.32 7.09
N VAL A 76 7.43 -9.38 6.81
CA VAL A 76 6.01 -9.56 7.11
C VAL A 76 5.24 -9.64 5.80
N TRP A 77 4.40 -10.66 5.69
CA TRP A 77 3.51 -10.90 4.56
C TRP A 77 2.11 -10.44 4.97
N SER A 78 1.47 -9.65 4.15
CA SER A 78 0.15 -9.12 4.42
C SER A 78 -0.72 -9.20 3.18
N GLU A 79 -1.98 -9.59 3.36
CA GLU A 79 -2.96 -9.62 2.29
C GLU A 79 -3.88 -8.41 2.44
N TRP A 80 -4.01 -7.62 1.39
CA TRP A 80 -4.73 -6.35 1.40
C TRP A 80 -5.95 -6.38 0.50
N GLU A 81 -6.95 -5.63 0.92
CA GLU A 81 -8.11 -5.30 0.10
C GLU A 81 -8.34 -3.80 0.22
N MET A 82 -8.40 -3.11 -0.91
CA MET A 82 -8.69 -1.68 -0.96
C MET A 82 -9.88 -1.46 -1.87
N SER A 83 -10.85 -0.67 -1.43
CA SER A 83 -12.09 -0.44 -2.17
C SER A 83 -12.51 1.01 -2.06
N GLY A 84 -13.33 1.44 -3.01
CA GLY A 84 -13.89 2.77 -3.02
C GLY A 84 -14.63 3.04 -4.31
N THR A 85 -14.93 4.32 -4.52
CA THR A 85 -15.58 4.78 -5.73
C THR A 85 -14.68 5.82 -6.39
N SER A 86 -14.36 5.61 -7.67
CA SER A 86 -13.54 6.56 -8.41
C SER A 86 -14.26 7.90 -8.55
N PHE A 87 -13.51 8.96 -8.85
CA PHE A 87 -14.10 10.27 -9.11
C PHE A 87 -15.08 10.27 -10.29
N GLU A 88 -15.01 9.25 -11.14
CA GLU A 88 -15.96 9.04 -12.24
C GLU A 88 -17.22 8.27 -11.81
N GLY A 89 -17.32 7.92 -10.54
CA GLY A 89 -18.48 7.19 -10.02
C GLY A 89 -18.43 5.67 -10.24
N LEU A 90 -17.26 5.13 -10.62
CA LEU A 90 -17.08 3.70 -10.87
C LEU A 90 -16.53 3.00 -9.64
N PRO A 91 -17.01 1.77 -9.33
CA PRO A 91 -16.45 1.02 -8.22
C PRO A 91 -14.98 0.66 -8.50
N ALA A 92 -14.15 0.75 -7.47
CA ALA A 92 -12.74 0.39 -7.51
C ALA A 92 -12.49 -0.69 -6.46
N LEU A 93 -11.79 -1.76 -6.84
CA LEU A 93 -11.38 -2.82 -5.92
C LEU A 93 -9.97 -3.25 -6.30
N LEU A 94 -9.09 -3.26 -5.31
CA LEU A 94 -7.70 -3.73 -5.47
C LEU A 94 -7.44 -4.78 -4.40
N VAL A 95 -6.82 -5.88 -4.78
CA VAL A 95 -6.49 -6.97 -3.86
C VAL A 95 -5.10 -7.49 -4.14
N GLY A 96 -4.47 -8.04 -3.13
CA GLY A 96 -3.21 -8.76 -3.30
C GLY A 96 -2.33 -8.68 -2.08
N PRO A 97 -1.25 -9.48 -2.09
CA PRO A 97 -0.29 -9.47 -1.00
C PRO A 97 0.77 -8.38 -1.16
N VAL A 98 1.30 -7.97 -0.01
CA VAL A 98 2.49 -7.12 0.09
C VAL A 98 3.43 -7.78 1.06
N VAL A 99 4.69 -7.96 0.63
CA VAL A 99 5.77 -8.41 1.49
C VAL A 99 6.59 -7.17 1.86
N MET A 100 6.93 -7.01 3.13
CA MET A 100 7.70 -5.83 3.54
C MET A 100 8.72 -6.14 4.60
N THR A 101 9.76 -5.31 4.66
CA THR A 101 10.71 -5.26 5.76
C THR A 101 10.66 -3.88 6.42
N VAL A 102 11.12 -3.82 7.68
CA VAL A 102 11.02 -2.63 8.51
C VAL A 102 12.39 -2.31 9.09
N ARG A 103 12.73 -1.02 9.12
CA ARG A 103 13.97 -0.52 9.73
C ARG A 103 13.63 0.73 10.55
N GLY A 104 13.96 0.69 11.84
CA GLY A 104 13.67 1.81 12.74
C GLY A 104 12.20 2.16 12.83
N GLY A 105 11.32 1.17 12.74
CA GLY A 105 9.88 1.37 12.81
C GLY A 105 9.23 1.83 11.52
N ARG A 106 10.01 2.01 10.44
CA ARG A 106 9.50 2.42 9.13
C ARG A 106 9.77 1.35 8.09
N ILE A 107 8.89 1.26 7.11
CA ILE A 107 8.99 0.31 6.01
C ILE A 107 10.13 0.76 5.08
N ASN A 108 11.12 -0.10 4.85
CA ASN A 108 12.25 0.23 4.00
C ASN A 108 12.26 -0.51 2.66
N TRP A 109 11.42 -1.54 2.51
CA TRP A 109 11.30 -2.30 1.27
C TRP A 109 9.95 -2.98 1.20
N THR A 110 9.36 -3.03 0.02
CA THR A 110 8.18 -3.85 -0.25
C THR A 110 8.31 -4.60 -1.56
N ARG A 111 7.66 -5.75 -1.61
CA ARG A 111 7.28 -6.43 -2.85
C ARG A 111 5.76 -6.35 -2.94
N PHE A 112 5.29 -5.61 -3.91
CA PHE A 112 3.90 -5.16 -3.96
C PHE A 112 3.17 -5.86 -5.09
N TYR A 113 2.15 -6.64 -4.75
CA TYR A 113 1.36 -7.41 -5.70
C TYR A 113 -0.10 -6.97 -5.77
N VAL A 114 -0.48 -5.93 -5.03
CA VAL A 114 -1.86 -5.43 -5.05
C VAL A 114 -2.18 -4.94 -6.45
N SER A 115 -3.29 -5.41 -6.98
CA SER A 115 -3.68 -5.14 -8.36
C SER A 115 -5.17 -4.90 -8.46
N PRO A 116 -5.62 -4.09 -9.45
CA PRO A 116 -7.05 -3.90 -9.68
C PRO A 116 -7.74 -5.22 -10.04
N VAL A 117 -8.93 -5.40 -9.48
CA VAL A 117 -9.81 -6.50 -9.85
C VAL A 117 -10.68 -5.98 -11.00
N PRO A 118 -10.63 -6.60 -12.18
CA PRO A 118 -11.49 -6.15 -13.30
C PRO A 118 -12.96 -6.38 -12.97
N PRO A 119 -13.86 -5.50 -13.45
CA PRO A 119 -15.28 -5.70 -13.24
C PRO A 119 -15.73 -7.01 -13.88
N VAL A 120 -16.64 -7.69 -13.17
CA VAL A 120 -17.23 -8.91 -13.71
C VAL A 120 -18.17 -8.52 -14.83
N SER A 121 -17.88 -8.99 -16.04
CA SER A 121 -18.80 -8.81 -17.17
C SER A 121 -19.87 -9.89 -17.12
N SER A 122 -21.09 -9.46 -17.07
CA SER A 122 -22.24 -10.36 -17.09
C SER A 122 -22.72 -10.61 -18.51
#